data_906f4ecc0141035571019732c786bb1d
#
_entry.id   906f4ecc0141035571019732c786bb1d
#
_cell.length_a   1.000
_cell.length_b   1.000
_cell.length_c   1.000
_cell.angle_alpha   90.00
_cell.angle_beta   90.00
_cell.angle_gamma   90.00
#
_symmetry.space_group_name_H-M   'P 1'
#
loop_
_entity.id
_entity.type
_entity.pdbx_description
1 polymer ?
#
loop_
_entity_poly.entity_id
_entity_poly.type
_entity_poly.pdbx_seq_one_letter_code
_entity_poly.pdbx_strand_id
1 'polypeptide(L)'
;MSGFQRSVMMAMGGGIDITTSSDAENVNLRTLLDAAGFDNDVPTIITYRLNSGVTVTSAASTGTATPAWQTGTIGSIHTVLIYISGAVKGYGGAGGQRGTGSSQQSSANGSNGSTGGTAMSFACNSTLVVNSGGSVLAGGGGGGGGGGAYSESGDDATDAQGGDGGLGAGTDAAGSGGTGQDNTDSGGRAKAGNGGDGGAHGAAGSNGSAATIGNITQGTGGTGG
;
A
#
# COMPACT_ATOMS: atom_id res chain seq x y z
N MET A 1 -16.25 6.06 16.57
CA MET A 1 -16.85 6.42 15.27
C MET A 1 -16.74 7.92 15.10
N SER A 2 -15.76 8.39 14.37
CA SER A 2 -15.60 9.82 14.06
C SER A 2 -16.61 10.16 12.97
N GLY A 3 -17.51 11.10 13.29
CA GLY A 3 -18.56 11.53 12.38
C GLY A 3 -17.98 12.18 11.14
N PHE A 4 -18.28 11.61 9.97
CA PHE A 4 -17.89 12.12 8.68
C PHE A 4 -18.58 13.48 8.45
N GLN A 5 -17.87 14.57 8.58
CA GLN A 5 -18.43 15.89 8.26
C GLN A 5 -18.31 16.15 6.76
N ARG A 6 -19.47 16.26 6.11
CA ARG A 6 -19.64 16.63 4.71
C ARG A 6 -20.39 17.95 4.63
N SER A 7 -19.94 18.83 3.78
CA SER A 7 -20.71 20.01 3.40
C SER A 7 -21.05 19.89 1.91
N VAL A 8 -22.33 19.90 1.60
CA VAL A 8 -22.84 19.97 0.22
C VAL A 8 -23.50 21.31 0.05
N MET A 9 -23.00 22.12 -0.85
CA MET A 9 -23.65 23.39 -1.25
C MET A 9 -24.15 23.26 -2.69
N MET A 10 -25.46 23.36 -2.89
CA MET A 10 -26.03 23.59 -4.21
C MET A 10 -25.95 25.11 -4.52
N ALA A 11 -25.14 25.47 -5.50
CA ALA A 11 -25.13 26.85 -5.99
C ALA A 11 -26.35 27.07 -6.87
N MET A 12 -27.07 28.18 -6.67
CA MET A 12 -28.13 28.64 -7.57
C MET A 12 -27.49 29.07 -8.89
N GLY A 13 -27.33 28.12 -9.82
CA GLY A 13 -26.65 28.35 -11.10
C GLY A 13 -26.05 27.10 -11.72
N GLY A 14 -26.47 25.88 -11.32
CA GLY A 14 -26.10 24.64 -11.99
C GLY A 14 -24.74 24.04 -11.58
N GLY A 15 -24.22 24.35 -10.39
CA GLY A 15 -22.99 23.75 -9.83
C GLY A 15 -23.23 22.95 -8.55
N ILE A 16 -22.46 21.89 -8.34
CA ILE A 16 -22.39 21.14 -7.09
C ILE A 16 -20.99 21.27 -6.51
N ASP A 17 -20.90 21.75 -5.27
CA ASP A 17 -19.62 21.84 -4.54
C ASP A 17 -19.64 20.83 -3.39
N ILE A 18 -18.68 19.90 -3.39
CA ILE A 18 -18.51 18.86 -2.38
C ILE A 18 -17.19 19.06 -1.67
N THR A 19 -17.24 19.18 -0.35
CA THR A 19 -16.04 19.37 0.46
C THR A 19 -15.87 18.22 1.44
N THR A 20 -14.67 17.63 1.47
CA THR A 20 -14.24 16.71 2.53
C THR A 20 -13.41 17.48 3.55
N SER A 21 -13.92 17.57 4.80
CA SER A 21 -13.35 18.39 5.88
C SER A 21 -12.88 17.57 7.09
N SER A 22 -12.94 16.25 7.01
CA SER A 22 -12.39 15.30 8.00
C SER A 22 -11.75 14.13 7.30
N ASP A 23 -10.86 13.44 7.98
CA ASP A 23 -10.20 12.24 7.46
C ASP A 23 -11.22 11.20 6.98
N ALA A 24 -10.90 10.53 5.87
CA ALA A 24 -11.80 9.62 5.20
C ALA A 24 -11.05 8.46 4.52
N GLU A 25 -11.77 7.38 4.25
CA GLU A 25 -11.26 6.23 3.50
C GLU A 25 -12.09 5.99 2.24
N ASN A 26 -11.41 5.59 1.15
CA ASN A 26 -12.02 5.15 -0.10
C ASN A 26 -13.11 6.10 -0.62
N VAL A 27 -12.79 7.38 -0.72
CA VAL A 27 -13.73 8.40 -1.20
C VAL A 27 -14.11 8.15 -2.65
N ASN A 28 -15.40 8.03 -2.94
CA ASN A 28 -15.94 7.95 -4.29
C ASN A 28 -16.81 9.19 -4.57
N LEU A 29 -16.36 10.05 -5.50
CA LEU A 29 -17.05 11.29 -5.84
C LEU A 29 -18.46 11.03 -6.37
N ARG A 30 -18.65 9.99 -7.20
CA ARG A 30 -19.99 9.66 -7.72
C ARG A 30 -20.97 9.33 -6.58
N THR A 31 -20.56 8.54 -5.60
CA THR A 31 -21.41 8.23 -4.43
C THR A 31 -21.78 9.49 -3.65
N LEU A 32 -20.84 10.46 -3.53
CA LEU A 32 -21.09 11.73 -2.86
C LEU A 32 -22.09 12.59 -3.65
N LEU A 33 -21.99 12.60 -4.97
CA LEU A 33 -22.87 13.31 -5.87
C LEU A 33 -24.29 12.71 -5.84
N ASP A 34 -24.42 11.39 -5.89
CA ASP A 34 -25.73 10.72 -5.81
C ASP A 34 -26.45 11.04 -4.48
N ALA A 35 -25.69 11.07 -3.37
CA ALA A 35 -26.21 11.47 -2.07
C ALA A 35 -26.63 12.95 -2.00
N ALA A 36 -26.10 13.78 -2.91
CA ALA A 36 -26.45 15.19 -3.07
C ALA A 36 -27.61 15.43 -4.05
N GLY A 37 -28.18 14.36 -4.63
CA GLY A 37 -29.25 14.48 -5.62
C GLY A 37 -28.75 14.86 -7.03
N PHE A 38 -27.53 14.48 -7.38
CA PHE A 38 -26.94 14.76 -8.69
C PHE A 38 -27.72 14.05 -9.81
N ASP A 39 -28.07 14.82 -10.84
CA ASP A 39 -28.67 14.32 -12.07
C ASP A 39 -27.61 14.24 -13.17
N ASN A 40 -27.30 13.02 -13.62
CA ASN A 40 -26.28 12.76 -14.63
C ASN A 40 -26.69 13.19 -16.06
N ASP A 41 -27.96 13.54 -16.28
CA ASP A 41 -28.49 13.96 -17.58
C ASP A 41 -28.50 15.49 -17.76
N VAL A 42 -28.23 16.24 -16.68
CA VAL A 42 -28.21 17.71 -16.69
C VAL A 42 -26.78 18.23 -16.63
N PRO A 43 -26.25 18.93 -17.65
CA PRO A 43 -24.91 19.51 -17.63
C PRO A 43 -24.61 20.30 -16.35
N THR A 44 -23.62 19.87 -15.59
CA THR A 44 -23.33 20.43 -14.26
C THR A 44 -21.84 20.69 -14.10
N ILE A 45 -21.49 21.77 -13.41
CA ILE A 45 -20.12 22.00 -12.94
C ILE A 45 -20.00 21.36 -11.55
N ILE A 46 -19.12 20.36 -11.44
CA ILE A 46 -18.87 19.62 -10.20
C ILE A 46 -17.52 20.08 -9.65
N THR A 47 -17.52 20.60 -8.44
CA THR A 47 -16.29 20.99 -7.74
C THR A 47 -16.12 20.10 -6.52
N TYR A 48 -14.99 19.39 -6.44
CA TYR A 48 -14.59 18.66 -5.24
C TYR A 48 -13.42 19.36 -4.56
N ARG A 49 -13.48 19.48 -3.24
CA ARG A 49 -12.43 20.09 -2.41
C ARG A 49 -12.03 19.18 -1.27
N LEU A 50 -10.72 18.91 -1.15
CA LEU A 50 -10.12 18.32 0.04
C LEU A 50 -9.43 19.42 0.84
N ASN A 51 -9.91 19.66 2.08
CA ASN A 51 -9.38 20.71 2.93
C ASN A 51 -7.94 20.43 3.38
N SER A 52 -7.21 21.50 3.70
CA SER A 52 -5.89 21.41 4.34
C SER A 52 -5.97 20.65 5.66
N GLY A 53 -4.95 19.86 5.96
CA GLY A 53 -4.87 19.03 7.15
C GLY A 53 -5.73 17.76 7.14
N VAL A 54 -6.55 17.56 6.11
CA VAL A 54 -7.38 16.34 5.94
C VAL A 54 -6.62 15.30 5.14
N THR A 55 -6.71 14.04 5.58
CA THR A 55 -6.12 12.90 4.87
C THR A 55 -7.21 11.96 4.36
N VAL A 56 -7.12 11.61 3.09
CA VAL A 56 -7.92 10.54 2.46
C VAL A 56 -7.01 9.36 2.18
N THR A 57 -7.37 8.18 2.70
CA THR A 57 -6.57 6.96 2.57
C THR A 57 -7.35 5.86 1.86
N SER A 58 -6.65 4.91 1.28
CA SER A 58 -7.26 3.64 0.93
C SER A 58 -7.23 2.69 2.13
N ALA A 59 -8.32 1.97 2.37
CA ALA A 59 -8.32 0.91 3.37
C ALA A 59 -7.27 -0.16 2.96
N ALA A 60 -6.53 -0.66 3.94
CA ALA A 60 -5.65 -1.80 3.72
C ALA A 60 -6.49 -3.00 3.28
N SER A 61 -6.32 -3.46 2.04
CA SER A 61 -7.09 -4.56 1.49
C SER A 61 -6.15 -5.70 1.10
N THR A 62 -6.49 -6.90 1.52
CA THR A 62 -5.83 -8.15 1.11
C THR A 62 -6.28 -8.62 -0.28
N GLY A 63 -7.03 -7.83 -1.02
CA GLY A 63 -7.62 -8.18 -2.31
C GLY A 63 -7.42 -7.11 -3.38
N THR A 64 -8.50 -6.69 -4.02
CA THR A 64 -8.49 -5.62 -5.03
C THR A 64 -8.34 -4.26 -4.36
N ALA A 65 -7.27 -3.59 -4.70
CA ALA A 65 -6.96 -2.27 -4.18
C ALA A 65 -8.02 -1.23 -4.59
N THR A 66 -8.86 -0.82 -3.65
CA THR A 66 -9.73 0.34 -3.86
C THR A 66 -8.87 1.60 -3.74
N PRO A 67 -8.87 2.52 -4.72
CA PRO A 67 -8.14 3.78 -4.62
C PRO A 67 -8.57 4.58 -3.37
N ALA A 68 -7.66 5.36 -2.81
CA ALA A 68 -8.01 6.25 -1.70
C ALA A 68 -9.11 7.24 -2.11
N TRP A 69 -9.02 7.72 -3.35
CA TRP A 69 -10.01 8.60 -3.94
C TRP A 69 -10.30 8.21 -5.40
N GLN A 70 -11.56 8.29 -5.82
CA GLN A 70 -11.95 8.02 -7.21
C GLN A 70 -13.11 8.90 -7.67
N THR A 71 -13.14 9.22 -8.98
CA THR A 71 -14.29 9.94 -9.56
C THR A 71 -15.55 9.09 -9.58
N GLY A 72 -15.44 7.78 -9.77
CA GLY A 72 -16.55 6.97 -10.23
C GLY A 72 -16.98 7.37 -11.66
N THR A 73 -18.07 6.78 -12.16
CA THR A 73 -18.60 7.06 -13.51
C THR A 73 -19.42 8.33 -13.50
N ILE A 74 -18.93 9.37 -14.18
CA ILE A 74 -19.60 10.67 -14.39
C ILE A 74 -19.65 10.91 -15.90
N GLY A 75 -20.83 11.31 -16.41
CA GLY A 75 -21.03 11.56 -17.83
C GLY A 75 -20.12 12.67 -18.39
N SER A 76 -19.82 12.58 -19.68
CA SER A 76 -18.91 13.53 -20.35
C SER A 76 -19.48 14.95 -20.55
N ILE A 77 -20.78 15.15 -20.27
CA ILE A 77 -21.43 16.45 -20.37
C ILE A 77 -21.12 17.37 -19.18
N HIS A 78 -20.47 16.83 -18.13
CA HIS A 78 -20.15 17.56 -16.92
C HIS A 78 -18.72 18.11 -16.95
N THR A 79 -18.50 19.22 -16.24
CA THR A 79 -17.14 19.73 -15.95
C THR A 79 -16.78 19.33 -14.52
N VAL A 80 -15.70 18.56 -14.35
CA VAL A 80 -15.25 18.09 -13.04
C VAL A 80 -13.95 18.79 -12.65
N LEU A 81 -13.98 19.55 -11.56
CA LEU A 81 -12.85 20.28 -10.99
C LEU A 81 -12.52 19.69 -9.60
N ILE A 82 -11.26 19.34 -9.38
CA ILE A 82 -10.80 18.69 -8.15
C ILE A 82 -9.67 19.50 -7.56
N TYR A 83 -9.85 19.99 -6.34
CA TYR A 83 -8.86 20.78 -5.60
C TYR A 83 -8.40 20.00 -4.35
N ILE A 84 -7.12 19.71 -4.28
CA ILE A 84 -6.50 18.96 -3.19
C ILE A 84 -5.60 19.90 -2.39
N SER A 85 -6.04 20.26 -1.17
CA SER A 85 -5.24 21.02 -0.20
C SER A 85 -4.75 20.14 0.98
N GLY A 86 -5.31 18.95 1.12
CA GLY A 86 -4.92 17.92 2.07
C GLY A 86 -4.06 16.83 1.44
N ALA A 87 -4.04 15.64 2.02
CA ALA A 87 -3.28 14.49 1.52
C ALA A 87 -4.20 13.39 1.01
N VAL A 88 -3.90 12.83 -0.16
CA VAL A 88 -4.52 11.59 -0.67
C VAL A 88 -3.43 10.53 -0.75
N LYS A 89 -3.59 9.43 0.02
CA LYS A 89 -2.54 8.41 0.16
C LYS A 89 -3.07 7.01 -0.18
N GLY A 90 -2.41 6.32 -1.10
CA GLY A 90 -2.60 4.89 -1.31
C GLY A 90 -2.09 4.08 -0.11
N TYR A 91 -2.65 2.88 0.13
CA TYR A 91 -2.15 1.99 1.18
C TYR A 91 -0.74 1.46 0.85
N GLY A 92 0.05 1.14 1.87
CA GLY A 92 1.34 0.46 1.71
C GLY A 92 1.17 -1.02 1.42
N GLY A 93 1.98 -1.57 0.52
CA GLY A 93 1.99 -3.00 0.24
C GLY A 93 2.43 -3.81 1.46
N ALA A 94 1.85 -4.98 1.66
CA ALA A 94 2.26 -5.89 2.73
C ALA A 94 3.66 -6.46 2.45
N GLY A 95 4.46 -6.61 3.50
CA GLY A 95 5.74 -7.30 3.42
C GLY A 95 5.55 -8.79 3.10
N GLY A 96 6.51 -9.38 2.40
CA GLY A 96 6.57 -10.82 2.14
C GLY A 96 6.85 -11.60 3.41
N GLN A 97 6.27 -12.78 3.49
CA GLN A 97 6.52 -13.68 4.62
C GLN A 97 7.90 -14.31 4.50
N ARG A 98 8.52 -14.57 5.65
CA ARG A 98 9.79 -15.26 5.76
C ARG A 98 9.73 -16.69 5.24
N GLY A 99 10.82 -17.17 4.69
CA GLY A 99 11.04 -18.59 4.44
C GLY A 99 11.35 -19.34 5.74
N THR A 100 10.93 -20.58 5.82
CA THR A 100 11.18 -21.45 6.97
C THR A 100 12.24 -22.49 6.60
N GLY A 101 13.15 -22.82 7.52
CA GLY A 101 13.90 -24.07 7.51
C GLY A 101 13.00 -25.16 8.12
N SER A 102 13.11 -26.41 7.68
CA SER A 102 12.41 -27.51 8.31
C SER A 102 13.34 -28.70 8.53
N SER A 103 13.14 -29.43 9.63
CA SER A 103 13.90 -30.60 10.03
C SER A 103 13.81 -31.79 9.05
N GLN A 104 13.13 -31.65 7.93
CA GLN A 104 12.98 -32.66 6.90
C GLN A 104 13.68 -32.31 5.56
N GLN A 105 14.84 -31.67 5.60
CA GLN A 105 15.67 -31.37 4.42
C GLN A 105 15.08 -30.33 3.44
N SER A 106 14.19 -29.45 3.86
CA SER A 106 13.68 -28.40 2.98
C SER A 106 13.92 -27.00 3.55
N SER A 107 14.61 -26.18 2.77
CA SER A 107 14.63 -24.73 2.95
C SER A 107 13.51 -24.11 2.12
N ALA A 108 12.65 -23.28 2.73
CA ALA A 108 11.63 -22.55 1.98
C ALA A 108 12.13 -21.17 1.58
N ASN A 109 11.70 -20.72 0.41
CA ASN A 109 11.95 -19.36 -0.05
C ASN A 109 11.09 -18.36 0.76
N GLY A 110 11.58 -17.15 0.92
CA GLY A 110 10.74 -16.06 1.34
C GLY A 110 9.72 -15.70 0.24
N SER A 111 8.53 -15.24 0.64
CA SER A 111 7.52 -14.80 -0.33
C SER A 111 7.76 -13.35 -0.77
N ASN A 112 7.17 -12.99 -1.91
CA ASN A 112 7.23 -11.62 -2.42
C ASN A 112 6.42 -10.68 -1.53
N GLY A 113 6.86 -9.42 -1.44
CA GLY A 113 6.03 -8.32 -0.97
C GLY A 113 4.91 -7.99 -1.97
N SER A 114 3.86 -7.36 -1.51
CA SER A 114 2.78 -6.90 -2.39
C SER A 114 2.97 -5.46 -2.83
N THR A 115 2.37 -5.11 -3.98
CA THR A 115 2.39 -3.74 -4.50
C THR A 115 1.61 -2.78 -3.60
N GLY A 116 2.01 -1.52 -3.57
CA GLY A 116 1.27 -0.46 -2.90
C GLY A 116 -0.02 -0.08 -3.63
N GLY A 117 -0.93 0.57 -2.92
CA GLY A 117 -2.23 0.97 -3.42
C GLY A 117 -2.23 2.27 -4.24
N THR A 118 -3.25 2.42 -5.07
CA THR A 118 -3.49 3.62 -5.86
C THR A 118 -4.03 4.75 -4.99
N ALA A 119 -3.47 5.95 -5.10
CA ALA A 119 -3.99 7.13 -4.42
C ALA A 119 -5.29 7.63 -5.08
N MET A 120 -5.25 7.93 -6.39
CA MET A 120 -6.40 8.47 -7.12
C MET A 120 -6.67 7.68 -8.41
N SER A 121 -7.97 7.53 -8.73
CA SER A 121 -8.43 6.91 -9.98
C SER A 121 -9.47 7.81 -10.66
N PHE A 122 -9.31 8.00 -11.97
CA PHE A 122 -10.17 8.85 -12.78
C PHE A 122 -10.89 8.02 -13.84
N ALA A 123 -12.21 7.99 -13.79
CA ALA A 123 -13.06 7.33 -14.78
C ALA A 123 -13.79 8.35 -15.68
N CYS A 124 -13.52 9.64 -15.53
CA CYS A 124 -14.04 10.72 -16.38
C CYS A 124 -12.98 11.79 -16.61
N ASN A 125 -13.20 12.64 -17.62
CA ASN A 125 -12.38 13.84 -17.84
C ASN A 125 -12.54 14.80 -16.66
N SER A 126 -11.42 15.19 -16.05
CA SER A 126 -11.42 16.07 -14.90
C SER A 126 -10.16 16.94 -14.87
N THR A 127 -10.27 18.09 -14.22
CA THR A 127 -9.11 18.96 -13.95
C THR A 127 -8.71 18.78 -12.49
N LEU A 128 -7.49 18.29 -12.25
CA LEU A 128 -6.90 18.18 -10.92
C LEU A 128 -5.97 19.36 -10.64
N VAL A 129 -6.20 20.03 -9.51
CA VAL A 129 -5.33 21.07 -8.97
C VAL A 129 -4.86 20.63 -7.59
N VAL A 130 -3.57 20.40 -7.44
CA VAL A 130 -2.94 20.16 -6.12
C VAL A 130 -2.42 21.50 -5.62
N ASN A 131 -3.06 22.03 -4.58
CA ASN A 131 -2.70 23.32 -3.99
C ASN A 131 -1.41 23.21 -3.16
N SER A 132 -0.84 24.35 -2.80
CA SER A 132 0.31 24.40 -1.88
C SER A 132 -0.04 23.69 -0.57
N GLY A 133 0.79 22.72 -0.14
CA GLY A 133 0.57 21.87 1.03
C GLY A 133 -0.29 20.63 0.76
N GLY A 134 -0.93 20.54 -0.42
CA GLY A 134 -1.63 19.31 -0.82
C GLY A 134 -0.66 18.26 -1.38
N SER A 135 -1.07 16.98 -1.31
CA SER A 135 -0.27 15.88 -1.84
C SER A 135 -1.14 14.72 -2.33
N VAL A 136 -0.66 14.03 -3.38
CA VAL A 136 -1.24 12.80 -3.91
C VAL A 136 -0.11 11.78 -4.00
N LEU A 137 -0.15 10.75 -3.16
CA LEU A 137 0.93 9.81 -2.93
C LEU A 137 0.43 8.37 -3.10
N ALA A 138 0.90 7.67 -4.12
CA ALA A 138 0.67 6.22 -4.23
C ALA A 138 1.35 5.51 -3.07
N GLY A 139 0.82 4.36 -2.68
CA GLY A 139 1.43 3.51 -1.66
C GLY A 139 2.76 2.94 -2.16
N GLY A 140 3.69 2.70 -1.24
CA GLY A 140 4.94 1.99 -1.53
C GLY A 140 4.72 0.48 -1.54
N GLY A 141 5.53 -0.25 -2.28
CA GLY A 141 5.51 -1.71 -2.27
C GLY A 141 6.08 -2.30 -0.97
N GLY A 142 5.62 -3.46 -0.57
CA GLY A 142 6.19 -4.20 0.55
C GLY A 142 7.55 -4.82 0.20
N GLY A 143 8.43 -4.99 1.16
CA GLY A 143 9.69 -5.72 0.99
C GLY A 143 9.47 -7.22 0.86
N GLY A 144 10.36 -7.93 0.20
CA GLY A 144 10.34 -9.39 0.11
C GLY A 144 10.80 -10.04 1.42
N GLY A 145 10.27 -11.22 1.73
CA GLY A 145 10.71 -12.03 2.87
C GLY A 145 12.10 -12.65 2.63
N GLY A 146 12.87 -12.86 3.67
CA GLY A 146 14.16 -13.57 3.60
C GLY A 146 13.98 -15.07 3.46
N GLY A 147 14.91 -15.76 2.82
CA GLY A 147 14.92 -17.20 2.69
C GLY A 147 15.26 -17.92 4.01
N GLY A 148 14.67 -19.09 4.23
CA GLY A 148 15.01 -19.98 5.34
C GLY A 148 16.21 -20.85 5.01
N ALA A 149 16.96 -21.30 6.03
CA ALA A 149 18.05 -22.24 5.92
C ALA A 149 17.82 -23.48 6.76
N TYR A 150 18.33 -24.61 6.29
CA TYR A 150 18.39 -25.88 7.01
C TYR A 150 19.78 -26.45 6.93
N SER A 151 20.34 -26.89 8.05
CA SER A 151 21.63 -27.60 8.11
C SER A 151 21.44 -28.95 8.75
N GLU A 152 21.87 -29.99 8.08
CA GLU A 152 21.94 -31.35 8.60
C GLU A 152 23.40 -31.62 8.97
N SER A 153 23.67 -31.83 10.26
CA SER A 153 24.98 -32.22 10.75
C SER A 153 24.81 -33.14 11.92
N GLY A 154 24.92 -34.45 11.66
CA GLY A 154 24.78 -35.48 12.70
C GLY A 154 23.35 -35.56 13.27
N ASP A 155 23.26 -35.78 14.58
CA ASP A 155 21.97 -35.97 15.28
C ASP A 155 21.22 -34.65 15.58
N ASP A 156 21.83 -33.48 15.27
CA ASP A 156 21.26 -32.16 15.55
C ASP A 156 20.97 -31.38 14.24
N ALA A 157 19.70 -31.40 13.85
CA ALA A 157 19.21 -30.57 12.73
C ALA A 157 18.98 -29.15 13.20
N THR A 158 19.56 -28.18 12.49
CA THR A 158 19.47 -26.76 12.84
C THR A 158 18.66 -25.99 11.82
N ASP A 159 17.52 -25.47 12.25
CA ASP A 159 16.63 -24.64 11.44
C ASP A 159 16.90 -23.15 11.66
N ALA A 160 16.95 -22.37 10.60
CA ALA A 160 17.01 -20.91 10.68
C ALA A 160 15.90 -20.30 9.84
N GLN A 161 15.09 -19.45 10.45
CA GLN A 161 14.00 -18.75 9.79
C GLN A 161 14.46 -17.41 9.21
N GLY A 162 14.00 -17.09 8.00
CA GLY A 162 14.23 -15.79 7.38
C GLY A 162 13.59 -14.64 8.15
N GLY A 163 13.94 -13.41 7.80
CA GLY A 163 13.25 -12.21 8.27
C GLY A 163 12.01 -11.91 7.42
N ASP A 164 10.95 -11.40 8.04
CA ASP A 164 9.78 -10.90 7.30
C ASP A 164 10.12 -9.62 6.53
N GLY A 165 9.49 -9.38 5.38
CA GLY A 165 9.62 -8.14 4.63
C GLY A 165 8.95 -6.97 5.35
N GLY A 166 9.48 -5.76 5.18
CA GLY A 166 8.92 -4.53 5.71
C GLY A 166 7.65 -4.10 4.95
N LEU A 167 6.74 -3.40 5.63
CA LEU A 167 5.56 -2.80 5.03
C LEU A 167 5.95 -1.62 4.13
N GLY A 168 5.30 -1.47 2.98
CA GLY A 168 5.42 -0.27 2.16
C GLY A 168 4.80 0.97 2.82
N ALA A 169 5.26 2.16 2.42
CA ALA A 169 4.69 3.41 2.92
C ALA A 169 3.22 3.55 2.50
N GLY A 170 2.37 3.88 3.45
CA GLY A 170 0.94 4.13 3.26
C GLY A 170 0.52 5.35 4.07
N THR A 171 -0.27 5.16 5.14
CA THR A 171 -0.52 6.20 6.14
C THR A 171 0.76 6.53 6.90
N ASP A 172 1.57 5.51 7.15
CA ASP A 172 2.85 5.58 7.87
C ASP A 172 4.04 5.52 6.91
N ALA A 173 5.23 5.72 7.45
CA ALA A 173 6.48 5.53 6.71
C ALA A 173 6.69 4.06 6.36
N ALA A 174 7.55 3.80 5.37
CA ALA A 174 7.96 2.44 5.04
C ALA A 174 8.62 1.75 6.24
N GLY A 175 8.27 0.48 6.45
CA GLY A 175 8.85 -0.36 7.50
C GLY A 175 10.15 -1.01 7.06
N SER A 176 11.05 -1.24 8.01
CA SER A 176 12.26 -2.02 7.77
C SER A 176 11.96 -3.52 7.70
N GLY A 177 12.74 -4.26 6.92
CA GLY A 177 12.70 -5.70 6.90
C GLY A 177 13.20 -6.32 8.21
N GLY A 178 12.65 -7.48 8.54
CA GLY A 178 13.08 -8.26 9.70
C GLY A 178 14.46 -8.90 9.49
N THR A 179 15.17 -9.13 10.58
CA THR A 179 16.47 -9.85 10.56
C THR A 179 16.22 -11.36 10.50
N GLY A 180 16.94 -12.06 9.61
CA GLY A 180 16.97 -13.52 9.60
C GLY A 180 17.75 -14.08 10.78
N GLN A 181 17.41 -15.30 11.19
CA GLN A 181 18.09 -15.98 12.27
C GLN A 181 19.48 -16.46 11.83
N ASP A 182 20.44 -16.34 12.70
CA ASP A 182 21.78 -16.91 12.54
C ASP A 182 21.91 -18.02 13.58
N ASN A 183 21.87 -19.26 13.13
CA ASN A 183 21.93 -20.41 14.03
C ASN A 183 23.27 -21.14 13.83
N THR A 184 24.07 -21.16 14.87
CA THR A 184 25.38 -21.84 14.88
C THR A 184 25.32 -22.96 15.89
N ASP A 185 25.30 -24.19 15.41
CA ASP A 185 25.46 -25.36 16.25
C ASP A 185 26.76 -26.08 15.92
N SER A 186 27.16 -27.04 16.78
CA SER A 186 28.46 -27.74 16.74
C SER A 186 28.73 -28.49 15.42
N GLY A 187 27.76 -28.58 14.57
CA GLY A 187 27.85 -29.29 13.28
C GLY A 187 27.72 -28.44 12.02
N GLY A 188 27.33 -27.18 12.11
CA GLY A 188 27.17 -26.34 10.94
C GLY A 188 26.64 -24.96 11.27
N ARG A 189 26.80 -24.03 10.33
CA ARG A 189 26.31 -22.66 10.44
C ARG A 189 25.21 -22.44 9.41
N ALA A 190 23.96 -22.40 9.84
CA ALA A 190 22.84 -21.99 9.02
C ALA A 190 22.54 -20.51 9.23
N LYS A 191 22.64 -19.71 8.20
CA LYS A 191 22.31 -18.29 8.23
C LYS A 191 21.11 -18.03 7.32
N ALA A 192 19.99 -17.67 7.93
CA ALA A 192 18.81 -17.29 7.18
C ALA A 192 18.93 -15.87 6.58
N GLY A 193 18.21 -15.63 5.52
CA GLY A 193 18.19 -14.34 4.85
C GLY A 193 17.39 -13.28 5.60
N ASN A 194 17.79 -12.03 5.52
CA ASN A 194 17.02 -10.90 6.03
C ASN A 194 15.83 -10.60 5.10
N GLY A 195 14.74 -10.10 5.65
CA GLY A 195 13.68 -9.49 4.86
C GLY A 195 14.14 -8.18 4.21
N GLY A 196 13.54 -7.81 3.10
CA GLY A 196 13.75 -6.54 2.44
C GLY A 196 12.93 -5.42 3.08
N ASP A 197 13.38 -4.18 2.96
CA ASP A 197 12.65 -3.01 3.44
C ASP A 197 11.45 -2.71 2.55
N GLY A 198 10.39 -2.13 3.11
CA GLY A 198 9.29 -1.59 2.35
C GLY A 198 9.69 -0.35 1.55
N GLY A 199 9.03 -0.11 0.42
CA GLY A 199 9.26 1.05 -0.43
C GLY A 199 8.64 2.33 0.13
N ALA A 200 9.26 3.47 -0.14
CA ALA A 200 8.64 4.78 0.06
C ALA A 200 7.41 4.96 -0.85
N HIS A 201 6.65 6.03 -0.67
CA HIS A 201 5.49 6.33 -1.52
C HIS A 201 5.85 6.29 -3.01
N GLY A 202 5.12 5.48 -3.77
CA GLY A 202 5.33 5.30 -5.22
C GLY A 202 6.59 4.54 -5.60
N ALA A 203 7.33 3.97 -4.64
CA ALA A 203 8.51 3.16 -4.87
C ALA A 203 8.27 1.69 -4.52
N ALA A 204 8.96 0.79 -5.23
CA ALA A 204 8.98 -0.63 -4.88
C ALA A 204 9.69 -0.87 -3.54
N GLY A 205 9.32 -1.94 -2.85
CA GLY A 205 10.09 -2.45 -1.72
C GLY A 205 11.38 -3.12 -2.18
N SER A 206 12.31 -3.37 -1.27
CA SER A 206 13.52 -4.09 -1.59
C SER A 206 13.35 -5.61 -1.49
N ASN A 207 14.21 -6.35 -2.15
CA ASN A 207 14.20 -7.81 -2.09
C ASN A 207 14.69 -8.31 -0.72
N GLY A 208 14.15 -9.43 -0.27
CA GLY A 208 14.74 -10.19 0.81
C GLY A 208 16.05 -10.87 0.36
N SER A 209 16.90 -11.21 1.31
CA SER A 209 18.15 -11.92 0.99
C SER A 209 17.99 -13.44 1.05
N ALA A 210 18.87 -14.14 0.33
CA ALA A 210 18.94 -15.59 0.37
C ALA A 210 19.57 -16.08 1.69
N ALA A 211 19.20 -17.28 2.08
CA ALA A 211 19.86 -18.01 3.17
C ALA A 211 21.11 -18.72 2.66
N THR A 212 22.07 -18.97 3.56
CA THR A 212 23.32 -19.67 3.22
C THR A 212 23.73 -20.67 4.30
N ILE A 213 24.36 -21.74 3.86
CA ILE A 213 25.10 -22.67 4.74
C ILE A 213 26.53 -22.74 4.20
N GLY A 214 27.50 -22.22 5.00
CA GLY A 214 28.86 -22.03 4.47
C GLY A 214 28.81 -21.19 3.18
N ASN A 215 29.20 -21.77 2.05
CA ASN A 215 29.17 -21.13 0.72
C ASN A 215 28.00 -21.62 -0.17
N ILE A 216 27.06 -22.37 0.37
CA ILE A 216 25.94 -22.93 -0.41
C ILE A 216 24.70 -22.09 -0.15
N THR A 217 24.08 -21.58 -1.23
CA THR A 217 22.80 -20.89 -1.17
C THR A 217 21.68 -21.89 -0.91
N GLN A 218 20.83 -21.59 0.05
CA GLN A 218 19.64 -22.35 0.43
C GLN A 218 18.37 -21.63 -0.07
N GLY A 219 17.37 -21.42 0.79
CA GLY A 219 16.16 -20.70 0.41
C GLY A 219 16.46 -19.29 -0.10
N THR A 220 15.82 -18.89 -1.20
CA THR A 220 15.97 -17.55 -1.78
C THR A 220 15.05 -16.56 -1.08
N GLY A 221 15.44 -15.28 -1.06
CA GLY A 221 14.58 -14.20 -0.63
C GLY A 221 13.48 -13.93 -1.66
N GLY A 222 12.31 -13.43 -1.19
CA GLY A 222 11.25 -12.91 -2.04
C GLY A 222 11.62 -11.55 -2.63
N THR A 223 10.95 -11.17 -3.70
CA THR A 223 11.10 -9.84 -4.31
C THR A 223 10.27 -8.80 -3.59
N GLY A 224 10.69 -7.53 -3.61
CA GLY A 224 9.87 -6.41 -3.20
C GLY A 224 8.70 -6.19 -4.17
N GLY A 225 7.56 -5.70 -3.67
CA GLY A 225 6.37 -5.40 -4.44
C GLY A 225 6.35 -3.98 -5.05
#